data_0956c220fec0176f727fef967d19cdd9
#
_entry.id   0956c220fec0176f727fef967d19cdd9
#
_cell.length_a   1.000
_cell.length_b   1.000
_cell.length_c   1.000
_cell.angle_alpha   90.00
_cell.angle_beta   90.00
_cell.angle_gamma   90.00
#
_symmetry.space_group_name_H-M   'P 1'
#
loop_
_entity.id
_entity.type
_entity.pdbx_description
1 polymer ?
#
loop_
_entity_poly.entity_id
_entity_poly.type
_entity_poly.pdbx_seq_one_letter_code
_entity_poly.pdbx_strand_id
1 'polypeptide(L)'
;MANTYTQLYSHIVFHTKSTGIVMRDEDLNRVFEYIGGIVRTEGAIPFAVGGVCDHIHILTTLPKTVAMSDFVRAIKAKSSKWLKTLDAYYKPFQWQEGYGAFSVSPSLMGRTKKYIFGQAEHHKTKSYHDEYCETLNAYGIEYDERYAFGD
;
A
#
# COMPACT_ATOMS: atom_id res chain seq x y z
N MET A 1 8.45 -4.97 -33.34
CA MET A 1 8.11 -4.85 -31.91
C MET A 1 9.16 -4.02 -31.20
N ALA A 2 8.75 -3.01 -30.49
CA ALA A 2 9.68 -2.17 -29.75
C ALA A 2 10.14 -2.88 -28.46
N ASN A 3 11.42 -2.77 -28.15
CA ASN A 3 11.96 -3.25 -26.88
C ASN A 3 11.93 -2.09 -25.88
N THR A 4 11.14 -2.26 -24.81
CA THR A 4 11.00 -1.25 -23.76
C THR A 4 11.60 -1.75 -22.46
N TYR A 5 12.53 -0.98 -21.92
CA TYR A 5 13.20 -1.31 -20.66
C TYR A 5 12.85 -0.23 -19.62
N THR A 6 12.08 -0.61 -18.62
CA THR A 6 11.74 0.30 -17.52
C THR A 6 11.99 -0.41 -16.20
N GLN A 7 12.45 0.34 -15.20
CA GLN A 7 12.65 -0.15 -13.85
C GLN A 7 12.30 0.97 -12.88
N LEU A 8 11.01 1.09 -12.60
CA LEU A 8 10.48 2.11 -11.69
C LEU A 8 9.99 1.41 -10.44
N TYR A 9 10.79 1.48 -9.37
CA TYR A 9 10.40 0.95 -8.08
C TYR A 9 9.58 1.98 -7.32
N SER A 10 8.46 1.55 -6.77
CA SER A 10 7.56 2.40 -6.00
C SER A 10 7.23 1.78 -4.66
N HIS A 11 7.20 2.63 -3.64
CA HIS A 11 6.68 2.31 -2.33
C HIS A 11 5.31 2.96 -2.23
N ILE A 12 4.26 2.16 -2.20
CA ILE A 12 2.87 2.60 -2.17
C ILE A 12 2.32 2.37 -0.78
N VAL A 13 1.61 3.35 -0.25
CA VAL A 13 0.96 3.23 1.06
C VAL A 13 -0.46 3.81 0.99
N PHE A 14 -1.40 3.11 1.61
CA PHE A 14 -2.76 3.61 1.80
C PHE A 14 -3.36 2.97 3.04
N HIS A 15 -4.36 3.65 3.61
CA HIS A 15 -5.00 3.20 4.85
C HIS A 15 -6.47 2.84 4.62
N THR A 16 -7.07 2.19 5.62
CA THR A 16 -8.49 1.95 5.66
C THR A 16 -9.24 3.26 5.87
N LYS A 17 -10.51 3.31 5.45
CA LYS A 17 -11.34 4.49 5.69
C LYS A 17 -11.40 4.79 7.19
N SER A 18 -11.11 6.03 7.58
CA SER A 18 -10.96 6.40 8.99
C SER A 18 -12.23 6.21 9.81
N THR A 19 -13.40 6.32 9.18
CA THR A 19 -14.70 6.12 9.82
C THR A 19 -15.22 4.68 9.69
N GLY A 20 -14.44 3.80 9.04
CA GLY A 20 -14.82 2.42 8.79
C GLY A 20 -14.13 1.42 9.70
N ILE A 21 -14.25 0.16 9.32
CA ILE A 21 -13.61 -0.94 10.05
C ILE A 21 -12.16 -1.14 9.57
N VAL A 22 -11.36 -1.78 10.40
CA VAL A 22 -9.99 -2.15 10.05
C VAL A 22 -9.91 -3.65 9.74
N MET A 23 -8.77 -4.08 9.19
CA MET A 23 -8.48 -5.50 8.98
C MET A 23 -8.19 -6.17 10.31
N ARG A 24 -8.66 -7.41 10.47
CA ARG A 24 -8.34 -8.20 11.66
C ARG A 24 -6.91 -8.73 11.54
N ASP A 25 -6.18 -8.72 12.65
CA ASP A 25 -4.79 -9.18 12.69
C ASP A 25 -4.62 -10.61 12.16
N GLU A 26 -5.57 -11.49 12.47
CA GLU A 26 -5.57 -12.88 12.02
C GLU A 26 -5.67 -13.05 10.51
N ASP A 27 -6.15 -12.03 9.80
CA ASP A 27 -6.32 -12.07 8.33
C ASP A 27 -5.17 -11.42 7.57
N LEU A 28 -4.27 -10.69 8.27
CA LEU A 28 -3.27 -9.84 7.61
C LEU A 28 -2.36 -10.60 6.64
N ASN A 29 -1.86 -11.76 7.02
CA ASN A 29 -0.97 -12.53 6.13
C ASN A 29 -1.69 -12.91 4.84
N ARG A 30 -2.96 -13.28 4.92
CA ARG A 30 -3.78 -13.61 3.75
C ARG A 30 -4.02 -12.37 2.87
N VAL A 31 -4.23 -11.21 3.51
CA VAL A 31 -4.38 -9.94 2.79
C VAL A 31 -3.11 -9.62 2.01
N PHE A 32 -1.95 -9.74 2.65
CA PHE A 32 -0.66 -9.46 2.00
C PHE A 32 -0.43 -10.37 0.80
N GLU A 33 -0.69 -11.66 0.94
CA GLU A 33 -0.56 -12.62 -0.16
C GLU A 33 -1.50 -12.30 -1.31
N TYR A 34 -2.74 -11.97 -0.99
CA TYR A 34 -3.74 -11.66 -2.01
C TYR A 34 -3.39 -10.37 -2.78
N ILE A 35 -2.95 -9.34 -2.07
CA ILE A 35 -2.50 -8.08 -2.69
C ILE A 35 -1.29 -8.35 -3.58
N GLY A 36 -0.32 -9.14 -3.13
CA GLY A 36 0.81 -9.54 -3.97
C GLY A 36 0.38 -10.21 -5.26
N GLY A 37 -0.63 -11.08 -5.19
CA GLY A 37 -1.23 -11.71 -6.37
C GLY A 37 -1.89 -10.72 -7.32
N ILE A 38 -2.59 -9.73 -6.78
CA ILE A 38 -3.19 -8.66 -7.60
C ILE A 38 -2.10 -7.88 -8.33
N VAL A 39 -1.05 -7.50 -7.61
CA VAL A 39 0.10 -6.77 -8.20
C VAL A 39 0.65 -7.53 -9.40
N ARG A 40 0.83 -8.85 -9.26
CA ARG A 40 1.31 -9.69 -10.37
C ARG A 40 0.35 -9.71 -11.54
N THR A 41 -0.94 -9.84 -11.29
CA THR A 41 -1.95 -9.86 -12.38
C THR A 41 -2.05 -8.53 -13.10
N GLU A 42 -1.70 -7.42 -12.43
CA GLU A 42 -1.66 -6.11 -13.05
C GLU A 42 -0.36 -5.86 -13.85
N GLY A 43 0.54 -6.83 -13.89
CA GLY A 43 1.75 -6.75 -14.69
C GLY A 43 2.98 -6.20 -13.98
N ALA A 44 2.95 -6.14 -12.65
CA ALA A 44 4.07 -5.67 -11.84
C ALA A 44 4.72 -6.81 -11.06
N ILE A 45 5.88 -6.53 -10.48
CA ILE A 45 6.62 -7.47 -9.64
C ILE A 45 6.54 -6.97 -8.20
N PRO A 46 5.85 -7.68 -7.29
CA PRO A 46 5.82 -7.30 -5.88
C PRO A 46 7.09 -7.79 -5.18
N PHE A 47 7.74 -6.90 -4.44
CA PHE A 47 8.93 -7.23 -3.65
C PHE A 47 8.60 -7.38 -2.17
N ALA A 48 7.62 -6.65 -1.69
CA ALA A 48 7.15 -6.73 -0.31
C ALA A 48 5.73 -6.20 -0.22
N VAL A 49 4.90 -6.85 0.57
CA VAL A 49 3.59 -6.37 0.99
C VAL A 49 3.51 -6.57 2.49
N GLY A 50 3.21 -5.53 3.22
CA GLY A 50 3.11 -5.60 4.68
C GLY A 50 2.26 -4.46 5.22
N GLY A 51 2.17 -4.38 6.52
CA GLY A 51 1.37 -3.36 7.18
C GLY A 51 0.85 -3.85 8.51
N VAL A 52 -0.14 -3.15 9.01
CA VAL A 52 -0.89 -3.53 10.21
C VAL A 52 -2.40 -3.36 9.92
N CYS A 53 -3.22 -3.41 10.94
CA CYS A 53 -4.68 -3.49 10.76
C CYS A 53 -5.30 -2.32 9.97
N ASP A 54 -4.70 -1.15 9.98
CA ASP A 54 -5.29 0.06 9.39
C ASP A 54 -4.59 0.59 8.14
N HIS A 55 -3.46 0.00 7.72
CA HIS A 55 -2.77 0.44 6.49
C HIS A 55 -1.89 -0.64 5.89
N ILE A 56 -1.57 -0.45 4.61
CA ILE A 56 -0.78 -1.38 3.79
C ILE A 56 0.36 -0.62 3.15
N HIS A 57 1.53 -1.26 3.13
CA HIS A 57 2.69 -0.84 2.35
C HIS A 57 2.97 -1.87 1.25
N ILE A 58 3.22 -1.40 0.05
CA ILE A 58 3.55 -2.26 -1.10
C ILE A 58 4.84 -1.73 -1.73
N LEU A 59 5.84 -2.58 -1.87
CA LEU A 59 7.03 -2.29 -2.65
C LEU A 59 6.95 -3.08 -3.95
N THR A 60 6.92 -2.39 -5.07
CA THR A 60 6.63 -3.00 -6.37
C THR A 60 7.27 -2.23 -7.52
N THR A 61 7.37 -2.87 -8.68
CA THR A 61 7.58 -2.12 -9.92
C THR A 61 6.27 -1.46 -10.32
N LEU A 62 6.35 -0.42 -11.17
CA LEU A 62 5.18 0.13 -11.84
C LEU A 62 5.03 -0.57 -13.21
N PRO A 63 3.85 -1.07 -13.56
CA PRO A 63 3.64 -1.64 -14.91
C PRO A 63 3.92 -0.62 -16.00
N LYS A 64 4.45 -1.07 -17.15
CA LYS A 64 4.89 -0.19 -18.25
C LYS A 64 3.76 0.58 -18.90
N THR A 65 2.55 0.06 -18.86
CA THR A 65 1.41 0.57 -19.64
C THR A 65 0.27 1.11 -18.79
N VAL A 66 0.46 1.21 -17.48
CA VAL A 66 -0.61 1.58 -16.55
C VAL A 66 -0.16 2.80 -15.74
N ALA A 67 -1.05 3.78 -15.60
CA ALA A 67 -0.80 4.91 -14.71
C ALA A 67 -0.84 4.46 -13.25
N MET A 68 -0.09 5.13 -12.38
CA MET A 68 -0.06 4.83 -10.94
C MET A 68 -1.47 4.85 -10.34
N SER A 69 -2.29 5.83 -10.69
CA SER A 69 -3.65 5.95 -10.16
C SER A 69 -4.54 4.76 -10.53
N ASP A 70 -4.41 4.27 -11.76
CA ASP A 70 -5.17 3.10 -12.23
C ASP A 70 -4.68 1.81 -11.56
N PHE A 71 -3.37 1.71 -11.36
CA PHE A 71 -2.75 0.57 -10.68
C PHE A 71 -3.24 0.47 -9.23
N VAL A 72 -3.20 1.57 -8.48
CA VAL A 72 -3.67 1.61 -7.09
C VAL A 72 -5.18 1.35 -7.02
N ARG A 73 -5.95 1.91 -7.95
CA ARG A 73 -7.39 1.67 -8.02
C ARG A 73 -7.71 0.19 -8.19
N ALA A 74 -7.00 -0.49 -9.07
CA ALA A 74 -7.18 -1.93 -9.29
C ALA A 74 -6.86 -2.74 -8.03
N ILE A 75 -5.77 -2.41 -7.35
CA ILE A 75 -5.37 -3.08 -6.11
C ILE A 75 -6.45 -2.91 -5.03
N LYS A 76 -6.93 -1.69 -4.84
CA LYS A 76 -7.96 -1.39 -3.84
C LYS A 76 -9.29 -2.08 -4.15
N ALA A 77 -9.75 -1.98 -5.40
CA ALA A 77 -11.03 -2.55 -5.80
C ALA A 77 -11.04 -4.07 -5.63
N LYS A 78 -9.99 -4.73 -6.10
CA LYS A 78 -9.89 -6.19 -6.06
C LYS A 78 -9.70 -6.72 -4.64
N SER A 79 -8.86 -6.05 -3.83
CA SER A 79 -8.65 -6.47 -2.44
C SER A 79 -9.89 -6.24 -1.57
N SER A 80 -10.59 -5.12 -1.74
CA SER A 80 -11.84 -4.85 -1.03
C SER A 80 -12.90 -5.89 -1.37
N LYS A 81 -13.06 -6.21 -2.65
CA LYS A 81 -14.02 -7.23 -3.09
C LYS A 81 -13.70 -8.58 -2.48
N TRP A 82 -12.43 -8.98 -2.48
CA TRP A 82 -12.00 -10.25 -1.90
C TRP A 82 -12.23 -10.30 -0.39
N LEU A 83 -11.89 -9.23 0.35
CA LEU A 83 -12.13 -9.16 1.79
C LEU A 83 -13.60 -9.42 2.13
N LYS A 84 -14.51 -8.88 1.33
CA LYS A 84 -15.96 -9.06 1.54
C LYS A 84 -16.41 -10.50 1.34
N THR A 85 -15.65 -11.31 0.60
CA THR A 85 -15.92 -12.75 0.47
C THR A 85 -15.32 -13.57 1.60
N LEU A 86 -14.38 -13.00 2.34
CA LEU A 86 -13.63 -13.70 3.38
C LEU A 86 -14.47 -13.92 4.65
N ASP A 87 -15.21 -12.89 5.05
CA ASP A 87 -16.03 -12.92 6.26
C ASP A 87 -17.06 -11.80 6.21
N ALA A 88 -18.22 -12.03 6.82
CA ALA A 88 -19.28 -11.03 6.92
C ALA A 88 -18.84 -9.75 7.65
N TYR A 89 -17.83 -9.85 8.51
CA TYR A 89 -17.22 -8.71 9.18
C TYR A 89 -16.78 -7.64 8.19
N TYR A 90 -16.27 -8.04 7.01
CA TYR A 90 -15.74 -7.12 6.00
C TYR A 90 -16.79 -6.51 5.08
N LYS A 91 -18.07 -6.80 5.28
CA LYS A 91 -19.13 -6.27 4.42
C LYS A 91 -19.08 -4.74 4.26
N PRO A 92 -18.87 -3.95 5.33
CA PRO A 92 -18.76 -2.49 5.21
C PRO A 92 -17.34 -1.97 4.93
N PHE A 93 -16.37 -2.84 4.66
CA PHE A 93 -14.98 -2.45 4.52
C PHE A 93 -14.77 -1.49 3.35
N GLN A 94 -13.96 -0.45 3.57
CA GLN A 94 -13.55 0.51 2.54
C GLN A 94 -12.11 0.95 2.77
N TRP A 95 -11.37 1.13 1.69
CA TRP A 95 -10.08 1.83 1.71
C TRP A 95 -10.33 3.34 1.65
N GLN A 96 -9.34 4.15 2.08
CA GLN A 96 -9.35 5.59 1.80
C GLN A 96 -9.40 5.84 0.29
N GLU A 97 -9.79 7.03 -0.12
CA GLU A 97 -9.78 7.38 -1.56
C GLU A 97 -8.37 7.65 -2.07
N GLY A 98 -7.52 8.27 -1.25
CA GLY A 98 -6.17 8.63 -1.62
C GLY A 98 -5.14 7.51 -1.40
N TYR A 99 -3.89 7.84 -1.68
CA TYR A 99 -2.74 6.97 -1.45
C TYR A 99 -1.47 7.79 -1.46
N GLY A 100 -0.37 7.23 -0.92
CA GLY A 100 0.97 7.76 -1.13
C GLY A 100 1.74 6.83 -2.06
N ALA A 101 2.58 7.38 -2.92
CA ALA A 101 3.45 6.59 -3.78
C ALA A 101 4.79 7.32 -3.92
N PHE A 102 5.86 6.62 -3.59
CA PHE A 102 7.20 7.22 -3.49
C PHE A 102 8.18 6.37 -4.29
N SER A 103 9.06 7.04 -5.03
CA SER A 103 10.12 6.35 -5.76
C SER A 103 11.14 5.75 -4.80
N VAL A 104 11.69 4.59 -5.17
CA VAL A 104 12.74 3.93 -4.39
C VAL A 104 13.91 3.64 -5.31
N SER A 105 15.11 4.07 -4.90
CA SER A 105 16.32 3.76 -5.67
C SER A 105 16.69 2.28 -5.49
N PRO A 106 17.36 1.66 -6.49
CA PRO A 106 17.78 0.26 -6.37
C PRO A 106 18.59 -0.02 -5.11
N SER A 107 19.43 0.92 -4.68
CA SER A 107 20.27 0.75 -3.50
C SER A 107 19.49 0.72 -2.18
N LEU A 108 18.25 1.21 -2.17
CA LEU A 108 17.41 1.26 -0.97
C LEU A 108 16.32 0.17 -0.95
N MET A 109 16.28 -0.70 -1.95
CA MET A 109 15.25 -1.74 -2.03
C MET A 109 15.30 -2.69 -0.82
N GLY A 110 16.47 -3.13 -0.44
CA GLY A 110 16.63 -4.04 0.72
C GLY A 110 16.17 -3.39 2.03
N ARG A 111 16.53 -2.14 2.25
CA ARG A 111 16.13 -1.38 3.45
C ARG A 111 14.61 -1.17 3.48
N THR A 112 14.03 -0.79 2.35
CA THR A 112 12.58 -0.57 2.24
C THR A 112 11.80 -1.86 2.48
N LYS A 113 12.27 -2.95 1.92
CA LYS A 113 11.67 -4.27 2.12
C LYS A 113 11.66 -4.66 3.61
N LYS A 114 12.80 -4.48 4.28
CA LYS A 114 12.92 -4.75 5.72
C LYS A 114 11.99 -3.87 6.54
N TYR A 115 11.89 -2.59 6.20
CA TYR A 115 10.98 -1.65 6.82
C TYR A 115 9.52 -2.11 6.70
N ILE A 116 9.10 -2.54 5.52
CA ILE A 116 7.72 -3.00 5.27
C ILE A 116 7.41 -4.25 6.09
N PHE A 117 8.32 -5.21 6.15
CA PHE A 117 8.11 -6.42 6.94
C PHE A 117 8.19 -6.17 8.45
N GLY A 118 8.75 -5.05 8.89
CA GLY A 118 8.86 -4.67 10.29
C GLY A 118 7.71 -3.80 10.81
N GLN A 119 6.62 -3.64 10.07
CA GLN A 119 5.54 -2.70 10.41
C GLN A 119 4.89 -2.99 11.77
N ALA A 120 4.69 -4.26 12.13
CA ALA A 120 4.08 -4.60 13.41
C ALA A 120 4.91 -4.10 14.61
N GLU A 121 6.23 -4.24 14.54
CA GLU A 121 7.13 -3.72 15.58
C GLU A 121 7.20 -2.20 15.55
N HIS A 122 7.28 -1.61 14.37
CA HIS A 122 7.35 -0.16 14.16
C HIS A 122 6.13 0.54 14.78
N HIS A 123 4.92 0.02 14.57
CA HIS A 123 3.69 0.64 15.04
C HIS A 123 3.35 0.35 16.51
N LYS A 124 4.20 -0.36 17.23
CA LYS A 124 4.10 -0.42 18.69
C LYS A 124 4.47 0.92 19.33
N THR A 125 5.31 1.72 18.68
CA THR A 125 5.85 2.97 19.21
C THR A 125 5.51 4.21 18.38
N LYS A 126 5.01 4.04 17.17
CA LYS A 126 4.72 5.15 16.25
C LYS A 126 3.39 4.90 15.52
N SER A 127 2.51 5.91 15.53
CA SER A 127 1.24 5.84 14.81
C SER A 127 1.42 5.94 13.30
N TYR A 128 0.43 5.47 12.53
CA TYR A 128 0.39 5.67 11.09
C TYR A 128 0.44 7.16 10.71
N HIS A 129 -0.29 7.99 11.44
CA HIS A 129 -0.31 9.44 11.21
C HIS A 129 1.09 10.02 11.23
N ASP A 130 1.85 9.73 12.31
CA ASP A 130 3.20 10.26 12.46
C ASP A 130 4.15 9.70 11.39
N GLU A 131 4.04 8.42 11.07
CA GLU A 131 4.82 7.79 10.02
C GLU A 131 4.59 8.44 8.66
N TYR A 132 3.33 8.68 8.31
CA TYR A 132 2.99 9.25 7.01
C TYR A 132 3.47 10.70 6.90
N CYS A 133 3.31 11.50 7.95
CA CYS A 133 3.83 12.86 7.99
C CYS A 133 5.35 12.89 7.81
N GLU A 134 6.08 12.01 8.49
CA GLU A 134 7.54 11.90 8.33
C GLU A 134 7.92 11.57 6.90
N THR A 135 7.19 10.64 6.27
CA THR A 135 7.45 10.24 4.88
C THR A 135 7.21 11.40 3.93
N LEU A 136 6.10 12.10 4.05
CA LEU A 136 5.79 13.25 3.20
C LEU A 136 6.83 14.34 3.36
N ASN A 137 7.26 14.63 4.58
CA ASN A 137 8.30 15.61 4.85
C ASN A 137 9.65 15.19 4.26
N ALA A 138 10.01 13.92 4.36
CA ALA A 138 11.26 13.40 3.81
C ALA A 138 11.35 13.54 2.29
N TYR A 139 10.22 13.43 1.59
CA TYR A 139 10.14 13.59 0.13
C TYR A 139 9.84 15.03 -0.29
N GLY A 140 9.72 15.98 0.67
CA GLY A 140 9.46 17.38 0.38
C GLY A 140 8.08 17.64 -0.21
N ILE A 141 7.12 16.81 0.09
CA ILE A 141 5.76 16.93 -0.43
C ILE A 141 4.95 17.87 0.48
N GLU A 142 4.38 18.92 -0.12
CA GLU A 142 3.44 19.79 0.59
C GLU A 142 2.11 19.07 0.77
N TYR A 143 1.55 19.14 1.97
CA TYR A 143 0.26 18.52 2.27
C TYR A 143 -0.50 19.32 3.32
N ASP A 144 -1.81 19.16 3.31
CA ASP A 144 -2.69 19.72 4.36
C ASP A 144 -3.16 18.52 5.21
N GLU A 145 -2.85 18.56 6.51
CA GLU A 145 -3.21 17.48 7.43
C GLU A 145 -4.72 17.17 7.43
N ARG A 146 -5.54 18.17 7.15
CA ARG A 146 -7.00 17.97 7.07
C ARG A 146 -7.41 17.02 5.95
N TYR A 147 -6.60 16.90 4.90
CA TYR A 147 -6.90 16.10 3.72
C TYR A 147 -5.98 14.91 3.53
N ALA A 148 -4.76 14.96 4.08
CA ALA A 148 -3.79 13.87 3.93
C ALA A 148 -4.31 12.55 4.52
N PHE A 149 -5.13 12.62 5.54
CA PHE A 149 -5.72 11.46 6.23
C PHE A 149 -7.23 11.36 6.00
N GLY A 150 -7.75 12.16 5.07
CA GLY A 150 -9.15 12.10 4.68
C GLY A 150 -9.47 10.86 3.85
N ASP A 151 -10.72 10.56 3.80
CA ASP A 151 -11.23 9.43 3.05
C ASP A 151 -11.73 9.83 1.67
#